data_94a3d568dfb51247f7351e8880aae26a
#
_entry.id   94a3d568dfb51247f7351e8880aae26a
#
_cell.length_a   1.000
_cell.length_b   1.000
_cell.length_c   1.000
_cell.angle_alpha   90.00
_cell.angle_beta   90.00
_cell.angle_gamma   90.00
#
_symmetry.space_group_name_H-M   'P 1'
#
loop_
_entity.id
_entity.type
_entity.pdbx_description
1 polymer ?
#
loop_
_entity_poly.entity_id
_entity_poly.type
_entity_poly.pdbx_seq_one_letter_code
_entity_poly.pdbx_strand_id
1 'polypeptide(L)'
;SLAEQSKRPHHHPNEHTPDELKLIRDMRRRNPKLGLTELWHRLRKRGYTRRVESLYRVLKRLALLPQAPAKPTYKPKPYEQMTYPGERVQIDVKYVPMGCLANKEQKLYQYTAIDDFSRLRFVYGYEEHSTYSSADFLIRAVKWYKRRGIKIECVQTDNGPEFTTRFIRGLTEK
;
A
#
# COMPACT_ATOMS: atom_id res chain seq x y z
N SER A 1 37.66 -29.16 31.71
CA SER A 1 36.79 -28.10 31.21
C SER A 1 35.34 -28.47 31.56
N LEU A 2 34.70 -27.66 32.41
CA LEU A 2 33.29 -27.78 32.72
C LEU A 2 32.50 -27.31 31.45
N ALA A 3 32.13 -28.25 30.59
CA ALA A 3 31.23 -27.96 29.53
C ALA A 3 29.85 -27.65 30.09
N GLU A 4 29.34 -26.45 29.84
CA GLU A 4 28.00 -26.04 30.27
C GLU A 4 26.94 -26.99 29.67
N GLN A 5 26.27 -27.75 30.53
CA GLN A 5 25.21 -28.66 30.09
C GLN A 5 23.97 -27.81 29.73
N SER A 6 23.37 -28.11 28.60
CA SER A 6 22.14 -27.48 28.14
C SER A 6 21.02 -27.60 29.17
N LYS A 7 20.46 -26.49 29.61
CA LYS A 7 19.30 -26.42 30.52
C LYS A 7 17.97 -26.70 29.82
N ARG A 8 17.98 -27.12 28.55
CA ARG A 8 16.77 -27.46 27.80
C ARG A 8 16.08 -28.69 28.38
N PRO A 9 14.77 -28.66 28.58
CA PRO A 9 14.04 -29.85 28.99
C PRO A 9 14.19 -30.95 27.96
N HIS A 10 14.46 -32.17 28.41
CA HIS A 10 14.64 -33.34 27.57
C HIS A 10 13.35 -33.82 26.89
N HIS A 11 12.19 -33.44 27.43
CA HIS A 11 10.87 -33.76 26.89
C HIS A 11 9.93 -32.57 26.98
N HIS A 12 9.23 -32.32 25.87
CA HIS A 12 8.18 -31.28 25.80
C HIS A 12 6.83 -31.98 25.63
N PRO A 13 5.92 -31.95 26.65
CA PRO A 13 4.64 -32.66 26.58
C PRO A 13 3.75 -32.22 25.42
N ASN A 14 3.97 -31.04 24.89
CA ASN A 14 3.22 -30.49 23.75
C ASN A 14 3.98 -30.63 22.40
N GLU A 15 5.04 -31.45 22.35
CA GLU A 15 5.75 -31.68 21.10
C GLU A 15 4.92 -32.55 20.15
N HIS A 16 5.09 -32.34 18.83
CA HIS A 16 4.44 -33.18 17.82
C HIS A 16 5.04 -34.59 17.84
N THR A 17 4.16 -35.58 17.76
CA THR A 17 4.57 -36.96 17.65
C THR A 17 5.23 -37.24 16.29
N PRO A 18 6.07 -38.29 16.16
CA PRO A 18 6.65 -38.70 14.90
C PRO A 18 5.59 -38.91 13.79
N ASP A 19 4.44 -39.50 14.14
CA ASP A 19 3.34 -39.76 13.21
C ASP A 19 2.67 -38.47 12.73
N GLU A 20 2.46 -37.50 13.63
CA GLU A 20 1.95 -36.17 13.27
C GLU A 20 2.93 -35.47 12.31
N LEU A 21 4.24 -35.55 12.57
CA LEU A 21 5.26 -34.94 11.73
C LEU A 21 5.32 -35.62 10.34
N LYS A 22 5.16 -36.93 10.29
CA LYS A 22 5.07 -37.68 9.03
C LYS A 22 3.84 -37.27 8.23
N LEU A 23 2.68 -37.18 8.88
CA LEU A 23 1.44 -36.79 8.27
C LEU A 23 1.55 -35.35 7.68
N ILE A 24 2.15 -34.42 8.40
CA ILE A 24 2.36 -33.03 7.96
C ILE A 24 3.29 -33.00 6.74
N ARG A 25 4.43 -33.70 6.77
CA ARG A 25 5.39 -33.79 5.64
C ARG A 25 4.75 -34.37 4.39
N ASP A 26 4.04 -35.48 4.51
CA ASP A 26 3.39 -36.17 3.40
C ASP A 26 2.28 -35.30 2.78
N MET A 27 1.48 -34.63 3.61
CA MET A 27 0.45 -33.74 3.13
C MET A 27 1.05 -32.53 2.40
N ARG A 28 2.13 -31.95 2.93
CA ARG A 28 2.82 -30.81 2.29
C ARG A 28 3.48 -31.22 0.98
N ARG A 29 4.14 -32.39 0.92
CA ARG A 29 4.75 -32.93 -0.30
C ARG A 29 3.72 -33.08 -1.43
N ARG A 30 2.52 -33.59 -1.11
CA ARG A 30 1.43 -33.77 -2.09
C ARG A 30 0.78 -32.47 -2.51
N ASN A 31 0.85 -31.44 -1.66
CA ASN A 31 0.20 -30.14 -1.86
C ASN A 31 1.16 -28.98 -1.53
N PRO A 32 2.19 -28.72 -2.32
CA PRO A 32 3.27 -27.79 -1.99
C PRO A 32 2.82 -26.33 -1.93
N LYS A 33 1.78 -25.97 -2.67
CA LYS A 33 1.28 -24.57 -2.77
C LYS A 33 0.09 -24.27 -1.85
N LEU A 34 -0.38 -25.25 -1.08
CA LEU A 34 -1.57 -25.07 -0.25
C LEU A 34 -1.34 -24.03 0.86
N GLY A 35 -2.30 -23.13 1.05
CA GLY A 35 -2.30 -22.19 2.17
C GLY A 35 -2.36 -22.88 3.53
N LEU A 36 -1.94 -22.19 4.59
CA LEU A 36 -1.87 -22.75 5.95
C LEU A 36 -3.22 -23.28 6.45
N THR A 37 -4.27 -22.50 6.31
CA THR A 37 -5.61 -22.82 6.81
C THR A 37 -6.19 -24.04 6.10
N GLU A 38 -6.06 -24.09 4.78
CA GLU A 38 -6.57 -25.21 3.99
C GLU A 38 -5.77 -26.49 4.28
N LEU A 39 -4.43 -26.39 4.40
CA LEU A 39 -3.59 -27.50 4.82
C LEU A 39 -4.02 -28.04 6.18
N TRP A 40 -4.29 -27.16 7.15
CA TRP A 40 -4.77 -27.51 8.47
C TRP A 40 -6.13 -28.23 8.42
N HIS A 41 -7.09 -27.74 7.63
CA HIS A 41 -8.38 -28.42 7.45
C HIS A 41 -8.25 -29.82 6.86
N ARG A 42 -7.35 -30.01 5.88
CA ARG A 42 -7.10 -31.33 5.29
C ARG A 42 -6.42 -32.28 6.28
N LEU A 43 -5.51 -31.76 7.11
CA LEU A 43 -4.88 -32.55 8.19
C LEU A 43 -5.90 -32.95 9.26
N ARG A 44 -6.81 -32.03 9.64
CA ARG A 44 -7.91 -32.31 10.58
C ARG A 44 -8.76 -33.48 10.12
N LYS A 45 -9.12 -33.53 8.86
CA LYS A 45 -9.87 -34.67 8.28
C LYS A 45 -9.13 -36.01 8.35
N ARG A 46 -7.83 -35.98 8.65
CA ARG A 46 -6.96 -37.19 8.80
C ARG A 46 -6.51 -37.42 10.24
N GLY A 47 -7.20 -36.84 11.22
CA GLY A 47 -6.94 -37.08 12.63
C GLY A 47 -5.95 -36.13 13.30
N TYR A 48 -5.47 -35.07 12.61
CA TYR A 48 -4.64 -34.06 13.25
C TYR A 48 -5.47 -33.18 14.19
N THR A 49 -5.12 -33.15 15.49
CA THR A 49 -5.95 -32.53 16.54
C THR A 49 -5.47 -31.15 16.99
N ARG A 50 -4.21 -30.79 16.67
CA ARG A 50 -3.61 -29.55 17.17
C ARG A 50 -4.11 -28.31 16.45
N ARG A 51 -3.89 -27.14 17.08
CA ARG A 51 -4.30 -25.82 16.56
C ARG A 51 -3.45 -25.41 15.34
N VAL A 52 -3.98 -24.51 14.56
CA VAL A 52 -3.33 -23.97 13.34
C VAL A 52 -2.01 -23.26 13.64
N GLU A 53 -1.90 -22.59 14.79
CA GLU A 53 -0.66 -21.94 15.24
C GLU A 53 0.46 -22.93 15.52
N SER A 54 0.11 -24.11 16.08
CA SER A 54 1.03 -25.20 16.31
C SER A 54 1.56 -25.77 14.99
N LEU A 55 0.67 -25.96 14.01
CA LEU A 55 1.03 -26.37 12.65
C LEU A 55 1.97 -25.35 12.00
N TYR A 56 1.68 -24.06 12.10
CA TYR A 56 2.53 -23.00 11.53
C TYR A 56 3.95 -23.07 12.09
N ARG A 57 4.11 -23.21 13.42
CA ARG A 57 5.43 -23.32 14.08
C ARG A 57 6.22 -24.51 13.58
N VAL A 58 5.56 -25.65 13.39
CA VAL A 58 6.21 -26.86 12.85
C VAL A 58 6.61 -26.67 11.39
N LEU A 59 5.72 -26.14 10.55
CA LEU A 59 6.02 -25.88 9.14
C LEU A 59 7.19 -24.90 9.01
N LYS A 60 7.25 -23.87 9.87
CA LYS A 60 8.37 -22.92 9.92
C LYS A 60 9.68 -23.61 10.33
N ARG A 61 9.65 -24.42 11.40
CA ARG A 61 10.81 -25.17 11.88
C ARG A 61 11.36 -26.15 10.84
N LEU A 62 10.47 -26.78 10.08
CA LEU A 62 10.83 -27.75 9.06
C LEU A 62 11.11 -27.13 7.68
N ALA A 63 11.07 -25.79 7.55
CA ALA A 63 11.19 -25.06 6.29
C ALA A 63 10.17 -25.52 5.21
N LEU A 64 8.97 -25.91 5.64
CA LEU A 64 7.88 -26.39 4.78
C LEU A 64 6.81 -25.35 4.46
N LEU A 65 7.02 -24.08 4.82
CA LEU A 65 6.14 -23.00 4.38
C LEU A 65 6.33 -22.72 2.89
N PRO A 66 5.25 -22.42 2.14
CA PRO A 66 5.41 -21.99 0.75
C PRO A 66 6.28 -20.73 0.73
N GLN A 67 7.32 -20.75 -0.09
CA GLN A 67 8.08 -19.54 -0.33
C GLN A 67 7.22 -18.60 -1.18
N ALA A 68 6.92 -17.41 -0.67
CA ALA A 68 6.35 -16.36 -1.49
C ALA A 68 7.36 -16.00 -2.59
N PRO A 69 6.91 -15.81 -3.85
CA PRO A 69 7.81 -15.29 -4.88
C PRO A 69 8.44 -14.00 -4.38
N ALA A 70 9.74 -13.85 -4.58
CA ALA A 70 10.45 -12.63 -4.21
C ALA A 70 9.73 -11.45 -4.88
N LYS A 71 9.30 -10.49 -4.08
CA LYS A 71 8.72 -9.26 -4.64
C LYS A 71 9.80 -8.60 -5.50
N PRO A 72 9.47 -8.18 -6.74
CA PRO A 72 10.43 -7.46 -7.55
C PRO A 72 10.93 -6.24 -6.75
N THR A 73 12.24 -6.09 -6.67
CA THR A 73 12.85 -4.96 -5.99
C THR A 73 12.46 -3.70 -6.75
N TYR A 74 11.77 -2.77 -6.09
CA TYR A 74 11.44 -1.49 -6.69
C TYR A 74 12.73 -0.76 -7.04
N LYS A 75 12.94 -0.50 -8.34
CA LYS A 75 13.98 0.38 -8.82
C LYS A 75 13.34 1.73 -9.10
N PRO A 76 13.64 2.77 -8.33
CA PRO A 76 13.10 4.10 -8.60
C PRO A 76 13.53 4.55 -9.99
N LYS A 77 12.59 5.06 -10.78
CA LYS A 77 12.94 5.72 -12.05
C LYS A 77 13.68 7.00 -11.74
N PRO A 78 14.71 7.36 -12.52
CA PRO A 78 15.34 8.67 -12.39
C PRO A 78 14.30 9.77 -12.52
N TYR A 79 14.50 10.87 -11.78
CA TYR A 79 13.63 12.04 -11.90
C TYR A 79 13.78 12.60 -13.33
N GLU A 80 12.67 12.71 -14.02
CA GLU A 80 12.60 13.30 -15.36
C GLU A 80 12.36 14.81 -15.21
N GLN A 81 13.34 15.60 -15.59
CA GLN A 81 13.24 17.05 -15.52
C GLN A 81 12.40 17.56 -16.69
N MET A 82 11.40 18.40 -16.39
CA MET A 82 10.57 19.02 -17.40
C MET A 82 11.36 20.11 -18.13
N THR A 83 11.01 20.35 -19.39
CA THR A 83 11.79 21.21 -20.31
C THR A 83 11.13 22.56 -20.59
N TYR A 84 9.82 22.67 -20.37
CA TYR A 84 9.04 23.92 -20.56
C TYR A 84 7.86 24.03 -19.58
N PRO A 85 7.32 25.23 -19.36
CA PRO A 85 6.17 25.43 -18.48
C PRO A 85 4.92 24.75 -18.99
N GLY A 86 4.21 24.03 -18.11
CA GLY A 86 2.96 23.34 -18.41
C GLY A 86 3.11 21.91 -18.90
N GLU A 87 4.34 21.44 -19.19
CA GLU A 87 4.60 20.05 -19.59
C GLU A 87 4.07 19.08 -18.55
N ARG A 88 4.28 19.36 -17.25
CA ARG A 88 3.70 18.62 -16.14
C ARG A 88 3.38 19.52 -14.96
N VAL A 89 2.12 19.46 -14.51
CA VAL A 89 1.63 20.14 -13.30
C VAL A 89 1.26 19.09 -12.26
N GLN A 90 1.87 19.18 -11.09
CA GLN A 90 1.53 18.32 -9.95
C GLN A 90 0.41 18.94 -9.13
N ILE A 91 -0.60 18.12 -8.79
CA ILE A 91 -1.69 18.53 -7.91
C ILE A 91 -1.63 17.71 -6.62
N ASP A 92 -1.70 18.41 -5.51
CA ASP A 92 -1.71 17.86 -4.15
C ASP A 92 -2.80 18.52 -3.31
N VAL A 93 -3.36 17.76 -2.37
CA VAL A 93 -4.39 18.24 -1.42
C VAL A 93 -3.93 17.98 -0.01
N LYS A 94 -3.98 19.00 0.83
CA LYS A 94 -3.68 18.85 2.25
C LYS A 94 -4.75 19.47 3.13
N TYR A 95 -4.96 18.87 4.28
CA TYR A 95 -5.78 19.44 5.34
C TYR A 95 -5.07 20.67 5.97
N VAL A 96 -5.78 21.77 6.09
CA VAL A 96 -5.25 22.95 6.79
C VAL A 96 -5.49 22.79 8.29
N PRO A 97 -4.43 22.81 9.14
CA PRO A 97 -4.59 22.66 10.57
C PRO A 97 -5.52 23.70 11.16
N MET A 98 -6.41 23.29 12.06
CA MET A 98 -7.41 24.19 12.69
C MET A 98 -6.77 25.40 13.38
N GLY A 99 -5.54 25.29 13.90
CA GLY A 99 -4.80 26.40 14.49
C GLY A 99 -4.45 27.53 13.52
N CYS A 100 -4.52 27.27 12.20
CA CYS A 100 -4.27 28.26 11.15
C CYS A 100 -5.55 28.98 10.68
N LEU A 101 -6.72 28.59 11.19
CA LEU A 101 -8.02 29.12 10.79
C LEU A 101 -8.58 30.06 11.85
N ALA A 102 -9.20 31.17 11.40
CA ALA A 102 -9.90 32.09 12.29
C ALA A 102 -11.12 31.42 12.95
N ASN A 103 -11.85 30.62 12.19
CA ASN A 103 -12.92 29.74 12.70
C ASN A 103 -12.41 28.31 12.89
N LYS A 104 -12.26 27.87 14.14
CA LYS A 104 -11.74 26.55 14.51
C LYS A 104 -12.73 25.39 14.29
N GLU A 105 -13.99 25.67 13.99
CA GLU A 105 -15.01 24.65 13.70
C GLU A 105 -15.03 24.25 12.22
N GLN A 106 -14.43 25.07 11.35
CA GLN A 106 -14.43 24.86 9.91
C GLN A 106 -13.28 23.95 9.47
N LYS A 107 -13.58 22.95 8.66
CA LYS A 107 -12.55 22.16 7.95
C LYS A 107 -12.20 22.86 6.65
N LEU A 108 -10.91 22.99 6.38
CA LEU A 108 -10.42 23.57 5.13
C LEU A 108 -9.36 22.65 4.51
N TYR A 109 -9.52 22.41 3.23
CA TYR A 109 -8.58 21.62 2.41
C TYR A 109 -7.92 22.56 1.41
N GLN A 110 -6.60 22.60 1.45
CA GLN A 110 -5.80 23.40 0.50
C GLN A 110 -5.43 22.51 -0.69
N TYR A 111 -5.93 22.86 -1.84
CA TYR A 111 -5.53 22.30 -3.12
C TYR A 111 -4.40 23.14 -3.70
N THR A 112 -3.36 22.48 -4.19
CA THR A 112 -2.18 23.14 -4.73
C THR A 112 -1.82 22.52 -6.08
N ALA A 113 -1.65 23.35 -7.10
CA ALA A 113 -1.10 22.95 -8.40
C ALA A 113 0.26 23.60 -8.58
N ILE A 114 1.30 22.83 -8.90
CA ILE A 114 2.66 23.33 -9.10
C ILE A 114 3.15 22.86 -10.48
N ASP A 115 3.55 23.80 -11.31
CA ASP A 115 4.26 23.50 -12.55
C ASP A 115 5.69 23.04 -12.26
N ASP A 116 6.04 21.85 -12.75
CA ASP A 116 7.33 21.22 -12.44
C ASP A 116 8.53 21.97 -13.04
N PHE A 117 8.34 22.67 -14.15
CA PHE A 117 9.40 23.45 -14.77
C PHE A 117 9.60 24.82 -14.11
N SER A 118 8.57 25.66 -14.12
CA SER A 118 8.66 27.05 -13.66
C SER A 118 8.52 27.22 -12.15
N ARG A 119 8.05 26.16 -11.45
CA ARG A 119 7.68 26.20 -10.02
C ARG A 119 6.54 27.16 -9.69
N LEU A 120 5.87 27.69 -10.70
CA LEU A 120 4.71 28.52 -10.53
C LEU A 120 3.60 27.73 -9.84
N ARG A 121 2.99 28.33 -8.82
CA ARG A 121 2.04 27.64 -7.96
C ARG A 121 0.69 28.34 -7.91
N PHE A 122 -0.39 27.60 -8.15
CA PHE A 122 -1.76 28.01 -7.91
C PHE A 122 -2.29 27.30 -6.68
N VAL A 123 -2.98 28.03 -5.79
CA VAL A 123 -3.53 27.49 -4.54
C VAL A 123 -4.97 27.94 -4.40
N TYR A 124 -5.84 27.04 -3.93
CA TYR A 124 -7.23 27.36 -3.62
C TYR A 124 -7.72 26.50 -2.45
N GLY A 125 -8.66 27.05 -1.64
CA GLY A 125 -9.20 26.36 -0.47
C GLY A 125 -10.63 25.89 -0.69
N TYR A 126 -10.94 24.68 -0.19
CA TYR A 126 -12.29 24.12 -0.18
C TYR A 126 -12.64 23.61 1.21
N GLU A 127 -13.92 23.69 1.57
CA GLU A 127 -14.44 23.12 2.82
C GLU A 127 -14.63 21.60 2.72
N GLU A 128 -14.65 21.07 1.51
CA GLU A 128 -14.88 19.66 1.18
C GLU A 128 -13.69 19.04 0.48
N HIS A 129 -13.35 17.82 0.90
CA HIS A 129 -12.40 16.94 0.21
C HIS A 129 -13.18 15.95 -0.64
N SER A 130 -13.56 16.38 -1.83
CA SER A 130 -14.41 15.61 -2.73
C SER A 130 -13.91 15.65 -4.17
N THR A 131 -14.40 14.72 -4.99
CA THR A 131 -14.15 14.70 -6.43
C THR A 131 -14.65 15.98 -7.12
N TYR A 132 -15.75 16.54 -6.64
CA TYR A 132 -16.28 17.78 -7.19
C TYR A 132 -15.35 18.98 -6.93
N SER A 133 -14.80 19.08 -5.71
CA SER A 133 -13.80 20.08 -5.34
C SER A 133 -12.54 19.94 -6.18
N SER A 134 -12.06 18.69 -6.40
CA SER A 134 -10.90 18.41 -7.24
C SER A 134 -11.12 18.81 -8.70
N ALA A 135 -12.31 18.56 -9.24
CA ALA A 135 -12.66 18.95 -10.60
C ALA A 135 -12.77 20.46 -10.78
N ASP A 136 -13.43 21.14 -9.87
CA ASP A 136 -13.53 22.62 -9.89
C ASP A 136 -12.13 23.24 -9.76
N PHE A 137 -11.30 22.71 -8.84
CA PHE A 137 -9.92 23.13 -8.70
C PHE A 137 -9.12 23.00 -9.99
N LEU A 138 -9.22 21.87 -10.68
CA LEU A 138 -8.53 21.65 -11.95
C LEU A 138 -8.97 22.68 -13.02
N ILE A 139 -10.27 22.92 -13.14
CA ILE A 139 -10.82 23.92 -14.07
C ILE A 139 -10.25 25.31 -13.75
N ARG A 140 -10.22 25.70 -12.47
CA ARG A 140 -9.65 26.98 -12.03
C ARG A 140 -8.15 27.06 -12.31
N ALA A 141 -7.41 26.01 -12.02
CA ALA A 141 -5.97 25.92 -12.28
C ALA A 141 -5.67 26.08 -13.78
N VAL A 142 -6.37 25.34 -14.65
CA VAL A 142 -6.21 25.45 -16.11
C VAL A 142 -6.46 26.88 -16.60
N LYS A 143 -7.55 27.52 -16.15
CA LYS A 143 -7.85 28.91 -16.50
C LYS A 143 -6.79 29.88 -15.99
N TRP A 144 -6.26 29.65 -14.79
CA TRP A 144 -5.26 30.52 -14.16
C TRP A 144 -3.91 30.43 -14.87
N TYR A 145 -3.44 29.21 -15.24
CA TYR A 145 -2.23 28.98 -16.01
C TYR A 145 -2.35 29.53 -17.45
N LYS A 146 -3.51 29.30 -18.11
CA LYS A 146 -3.79 29.82 -19.44
C LYS A 146 -3.69 31.35 -19.53
N ARG A 147 -4.19 32.08 -18.52
CA ARG A 147 -4.05 33.53 -18.44
C ARG A 147 -2.60 34.04 -18.36
N ARG A 148 -1.66 33.14 -18.03
CA ARG A 148 -0.21 33.38 -17.97
C ARG A 148 0.56 32.82 -19.17
N GLY A 149 -0.16 32.43 -20.20
CA GLY A 149 0.44 31.86 -21.41
C GLY A 149 0.92 30.42 -21.27
N ILE A 150 0.57 29.73 -20.15
CA ILE A 150 0.97 28.35 -19.90
C ILE A 150 -0.20 27.42 -20.20
N LYS A 151 0.02 26.50 -21.15
CA LYS A 151 -0.90 25.41 -21.47
C LYS A 151 -0.49 24.17 -20.68
N ILE A 152 -1.39 23.64 -19.87
CA ILE A 152 -1.13 22.39 -19.14
C ILE A 152 -1.32 21.21 -20.10
N GLU A 153 -0.32 20.33 -20.20
CA GLU A 153 -0.34 19.14 -21.05
C GLU A 153 -0.54 17.87 -20.21
N CYS A 154 0.08 17.81 -19.04
CA CYS A 154 -0.01 16.65 -18.15
C CYS A 154 -0.32 17.11 -16.72
N VAL A 155 -1.23 16.39 -16.06
CA VAL A 155 -1.52 16.56 -14.64
C VAL A 155 -1.13 15.28 -13.92
N GLN A 156 -0.28 15.41 -12.91
CA GLN A 156 0.13 14.34 -12.02
C GLN A 156 -0.52 14.49 -10.64
N THR A 157 -1.10 13.41 -10.12
CA THR A 157 -1.69 13.33 -8.78
C THR A 157 -1.14 12.12 -8.04
N ASP A 158 -1.37 12.04 -6.74
CA ASP A 158 -0.97 10.91 -5.87
C ASP A 158 -1.91 9.69 -5.94
N ASN A 159 -2.88 9.68 -6.86
CA ASN A 159 -3.95 8.68 -6.96
C ASN A 159 -4.89 8.64 -5.73
N GLY A 160 -5.03 9.72 -5.01
CA GLY A 160 -6.04 9.87 -3.96
C GLY A 160 -7.46 9.56 -4.49
N PRO A 161 -8.40 9.12 -3.63
CA PRO A 161 -9.75 8.75 -4.05
C PRO A 161 -10.50 9.90 -4.76
N GLU A 162 -10.18 11.15 -4.44
CA GLU A 162 -10.72 12.35 -5.05
C GLU A 162 -10.28 12.55 -6.51
N PHE A 163 -9.18 11.90 -6.93
CA PHE A 163 -8.63 11.98 -8.29
C PHE A 163 -8.88 10.73 -9.13
N THR A 164 -9.40 9.65 -8.54
CA THR A 164 -9.56 8.36 -9.23
C THR A 164 -10.91 8.14 -9.89
N THR A 165 -11.86 9.04 -9.72
CA THR A 165 -13.22 8.87 -10.23
C THR A 165 -13.33 9.15 -11.73
N ARG A 166 -14.35 8.52 -12.34
CA ARG A 166 -14.73 8.67 -13.76
C ARG A 166 -14.90 10.14 -14.18
N PHE A 167 -15.28 11.00 -13.24
CA PHE A 167 -15.55 12.42 -13.47
C PHE A 167 -14.27 13.19 -13.81
N ILE A 168 -13.17 12.98 -13.08
CA ILE A 168 -11.88 13.64 -13.38
C ILE A 168 -11.29 13.11 -14.69
N ARG A 169 -11.38 11.80 -14.95
CA ARG A 169 -10.94 11.23 -16.23
C ARG A 169 -11.66 11.88 -17.43
N GLY A 170 -12.97 12.11 -17.32
CA GLY A 170 -13.74 12.79 -18.36
C GLY A 170 -13.40 14.28 -18.56
N LEU A 171 -12.78 14.94 -17.57
CA LEU A 171 -12.29 16.33 -17.72
C LEU A 171 -10.90 16.40 -18.37
N THR A 172 -10.08 15.37 -18.21
CA THR A 172 -8.73 15.31 -18.80
C THR A 172 -8.72 14.84 -20.24
N GLU A 173 -9.81 14.22 -20.72
CA GLU A 173 -9.98 13.76 -22.11
C GLU A 173 -10.60 14.81 -23.06
N LYS A 174 -10.92 16.02 -22.60
CA LYS A 174 -11.46 17.17 -23.35
C LYS A 174 -10.44 18.33 -23.38
#